data_ae60e3e10b4900b51ee43b39508859c0
#
_entry.id   ae60e3e10b4900b51ee43b39508859c0
#
_cell.length_a   1.000
_cell.length_b   1.000
_cell.length_c   1.000
_cell.angle_alpha   90.00
_cell.angle_beta   90.00
_cell.angle_gamma   90.00
#
_symmetry.space_group_name_H-M   'P 1'
#
loop_
_entity.id
_entity.type
_entity.pdbx_description
1 polymer ?
#
loop_
_entity_poly.entity_id
_entity_poly.type
_entity_poly.pdbx_seq_one_letter_code
_entity_poly.pdbx_strand_id
1 'polypeptide(L)'
;MREACAVFGFGEVVTPTFEHSELFTLRSGQSVIEEMYVFRDKGDREMALRPEITASVVRFYVNEMSNFPKPLKLYYVGNCFRYENPQSGRYREFFQLGAELIGTKNPESDAEVIALAVNCIRSAGLENFVVRVGHIGILKAMVNKEIGDEKLAGEVLHMIDKEDWDAMGEMFDARALPRQLFDKIEAIADMKGELELLNNLDQSEATEYLQDLFGVLRLYGIEDCQIDMGIVRGLDYYTGMVFEIDAPRLGAEKQIMGGGSYSLSELFGGEPVFSTGFAIGIDRVVLALEAEREIAVPAQLDAYVVPAKDDMRKYAFGIVARLRSQGLRADVDLMRRSMSKNLKYASSVNARYAVIVGKEEMAKRMVTLRDMKSGEQRQVMADDVASEIRKGMPSK
;
A
#
# COMPACT_ATOMS: atom_id res chain seq x y z
N MET A 1 5.55 4.00 6.12
CA MET A 1 5.17 4.41 4.75
C MET A 1 5.00 5.94 4.60
N ARG A 2 4.12 6.67 5.32
CA ARG A 2 3.99 8.15 5.19
C ARG A 2 5.32 8.88 5.41
N GLU A 3 6.09 8.45 6.40
CA GLU A 3 7.41 9.00 6.70
C GLU A 3 8.41 8.74 5.54
N ALA A 4 8.35 7.57 4.90
CA ALA A 4 9.13 7.26 3.71
C ALA A 4 8.79 8.24 2.56
N CYS A 5 7.49 8.50 2.30
CA CYS A 5 7.08 9.49 1.32
C CYS A 5 7.64 10.89 1.62
N ALA A 6 7.58 11.32 2.90
CA ALA A 6 8.10 12.62 3.32
C ALA A 6 9.63 12.74 3.15
N VAL A 7 10.40 11.67 3.46
CA VAL A 7 11.86 11.63 3.25
C VAL A 7 12.23 11.76 1.77
N PHE A 8 11.43 11.20 0.86
CA PHE A 8 11.60 11.35 -0.59
C PHE A 8 11.08 12.69 -1.13
N GLY A 9 10.56 13.57 -0.28
CA GLY A 9 10.08 14.90 -0.65
C GLY A 9 8.69 14.91 -1.29
N PHE A 10 7.89 13.85 -1.13
CA PHE A 10 6.51 13.83 -1.60
C PHE A 10 5.57 14.53 -0.61
N GLY A 11 4.69 15.38 -1.13
CA GLY A 11 3.63 16.06 -0.38
C GLY A 11 2.34 15.24 -0.36
N GLU A 12 1.63 15.21 0.79
CA GLU A 12 0.35 14.50 0.88
C GLU A 12 -0.77 15.29 0.20
N VAL A 13 -1.58 14.58 -0.61
CA VAL A 13 -2.81 15.10 -1.21
C VAL A 13 -3.99 14.23 -0.80
N VAL A 14 -5.12 14.89 -0.51
CA VAL A 14 -6.38 14.22 -0.18
C VAL A 14 -7.42 14.60 -1.23
N THR A 15 -7.91 13.63 -1.95
CA THR A 15 -8.93 13.78 -2.99
C THR A 15 -10.30 13.31 -2.50
N PRO A 16 -11.42 13.73 -3.12
CA PRO A 16 -12.75 13.25 -2.76
C PRO A 16 -12.88 11.73 -2.85
N THR A 17 -13.73 11.16 -1.99
CA THR A 17 -14.02 9.72 -1.98
C THR A 17 -14.94 9.30 -3.13
N PHE A 18 -15.73 10.22 -3.65
CA PHE A 18 -16.58 10.03 -4.82
C PHE A 18 -16.39 11.17 -5.81
N GLU A 19 -16.50 10.87 -7.08
CA GLU A 19 -16.27 11.76 -8.22
C GLU A 19 -17.33 11.50 -9.28
N HIS A 20 -17.36 12.29 -10.35
CA HIS A 20 -18.12 11.93 -11.54
C HIS A 20 -17.63 10.59 -12.11
N SER A 21 -18.55 9.69 -12.48
CA SER A 21 -18.21 8.36 -13.00
C SER A 21 -17.29 8.41 -14.22
N GLU A 22 -17.46 9.42 -15.07
CA GLU A 22 -16.64 9.65 -16.25
C GLU A 22 -15.13 9.75 -15.95
N LEU A 23 -14.75 10.27 -14.76
CA LEU A 23 -13.35 10.36 -14.37
C LEU A 23 -12.64 9.00 -14.43
N PHE A 24 -13.36 7.96 -14.07
CA PHE A 24 -12.80 6.61 -13.97
C PHE A 24 -13.03 5.77 -15.23
N THR A 25 -14.00 6.12 -16.09
CA THR A 25 -14.31 5.34 -17.30
C THR A 25 -13.42 5.67 -18.49
N LEU A 26 -12.73 6.80 -18.48
CA LEU A 26 -11.97 7.28 -19.63
C LEU A 26 -10.78 6.38 -20.00
N ARG A 27 -10.12 5.74 -19.05
CA ARG A 27 -9.01 4.80 -19.28
C ARG A 27 -8.79 3.78 -18.13
N SER A 28 -9.78 3.53 -17.33
CA SER A 28 -9.74 2.33 -16.46
C SER A 28 -10.09 1.14 -17.33
N GLY A 29 -9.35 0.04 -17.19
CA GLY A 29 -9.65 -1.18 -17.92
C GLY A 29 -11.10 -1.63 -17.71
N GLN A 30 -11.67 -2.38 -18.65
CA GLN A 30 -13.08 -2.81 -18.63
C GLN A 30 -13.47 -3.47 -17.31
N SER A 31 -12.58 -4.26 -16.71
CA SER A 31 -12.81 -4.91 -15.42
C SER A 31 -13.06 -3.91 -14.28
N VAL A 32 -12.34 -2.80 -14.25
CA VAL A 32 -12.52 -1.77 -13.21
C VAL A 32 -13.86 -1.07 -13.39
N ILE A 33 -14.28 -0.81 -14.65
CA ILE A 33 -15.57 -0.20 -14.96
C ILE A 33 -16.73 -1.07 -14.48
N GLU A 34 -16.64 -2.40 -14.69
CA GLU A 34 -17.66 -3.36 -14.26
C GLU A 34 -17.75 -3.50 -12.75
N GLU A 35 -16.65 -3.23 -12.04
CA GLU A 35 -16.56 -3.30 -10.58
C GLU A 35 -16.84 -1.95 -9.88
N MET A 36 -17.13 -0.87 -10.60
CA MET A 36 -17.40 0.43 -10.00
C MET A 36 -18.74 0.45 -9.23
N TYR A 37 -18.73 1.10 -8.07
CA TYR A 37 -19.96 1.50 -7.39
C TYR A 37 -20.46 2.83 -7.95
N VAL A 38 -21.48 2.79 -8.79
CA VAL A 38 -22.07 3.95 -9.44
C VAL A 38 -23.43 4.28 -8.81
N PHE A 39 -23.71 5.58 -8.60
CA PHE A 39 -24.95 6.07 -8.03
C PHE A 39 -25.30 7.47 -8.58
N ARG A 40 -26.53 7.92 -8.39
CA ARG A 40 -26.94 9.29 -8.73
C ARG A 40 -27.04 10.15 -7.49
N ASP A 41 -26.51 11.35 -7.56
CA ASP A 41 -26.64 12.34 -6.50
C ASP A 41 -28.00 13.05 -6.54
N LYS A 42 -28.25 13.96 -5.60
CA LYS A 42 -29.51 14.74 -5.56
C LYS A 42 -29.71 15.68 -6.76
N GLY A 43 -28.67 15.97 -7.53
CA GLY A 43 -28.70 16.74 -8.75
C GLY A 43 -28.78 15.87 -10.01
N ASP A 44 -29.08 14.59 -9.87
CA ASP A 44 -29.17 13.58 -10.94
C ASP A 44 -27.86 13.38 -11.71
N ARG A 45 -26.72 13.74 -11.11
CA ARG A 45 -25.41 13.52 -11.69
C ARG A 45 -24.94 12.11 -11.38
N GLU A 46 -24.36 11.44 -12.37
CA GLU A 46 -23.81 10.11 -12.20
C GLU A 46 -22.44 10.19 -11.53
N MET A 47 -22.36 9.59 -10.36
CA MET A 47 -21.18 9.59 -9.49
C MET A 47 -20.69 8.17 -9.27
N ALA A 48 -19.42 8.03 -8.94
CA ALA A 48 -18.86 6.74 -8.52
C ALA A 48 -18.03 6.88 -7.24
N LEU A 49 -18.07 5.87 -6.39
CA LEU A 49 -17.02 5.69 -5.39
C LEU A 49 -15.71 5.38 -6.12
N ARG A 50 -14.63 6.04 -5.72
CA ARG A 50 -13.34 5.89 -6.39
C ARG A 50 -12.82 4.46 -6.36
N PRO A 51 -12.61 3.79 -7.50
CA PRO A 51 -12.02 2.45 -7.57
C PRO A 51 -10.49 2.46 -7.43
N GLU A 52 -9.88 3.66 -7.61
CA GLU A 52 -8.47 3.98 -7.49
C GLU A 52 -8.31 5.49 -7.23
N ILE A 53 -7.11 6.00 -6.97
CA ILE A 53 -6.92 7.40 -6.57
C ILE A 53 -6.11 8.20 -7.62
N THR A 54 -5.35 7.54 -8.49
CA THR A 54 -4.48 8.18 -9.50
C THR A 54 -5.25 9.17 -10.38
N ALA A 55 -6.41 8.77 -10.91
CA ALA A 55 -7.24 9.64 -11.75
C ALA A 55 -7.67 10.93 -11.02
N SER A 56 -8.06 10.79 -9.75
CA SER A 56 -8.42 11.95 -8.90
C SER A 56 -7.22 12.88 -8.65
N VAL A 57 -6.01 12.33 -8.48
CA VAL A 57 -4.78 13.12 -8.30
C VAL A 57 -4.39 13.83 -9.60
N VAL A 58 -4.50 13.16 -10.75
CA VAL A 58 -4.20 13.80 -12.04
C VAL A 58 -5.21 14.90 -12.35
N ARG A 59 -6.51 14.69 -12.08
CA ARG A 59 -7.53 15.75 -12.21
C ARG A 59 -7.20 16.94 -11.30
N PHE A 60 -6.81 16.68 -10.05
CA PHE A 60 -6.37 17.72 -9.11
C PHE A 60 -5.16 18.49 -9.66
N TYR A 61 -4.16 17.76 -10.18
CA TYR A 61 -3.01 18.38 -10.84
C TYR A 61 -3.42 19.31 -11.98
N VAL A 62 -4.27 18.84 -12.90
CA VAL A 62 -4.71 19.63 -14.06
C VAL A 62 -5.41 20.92 -13.63
N ASN A 63 -6.30 20.83 -12.64
CA ASN A 63 -7.12 21.97 -12.20
C ASN A 63 -6.38 22.97 -11.33
N GLU A 64 -5.51 22.50 -10.43
CA GLU A 64 -4.99 23.33 -9.35
C GLU A 64 -3.45 23.51 -9.38
N MET A 65 -2.72 22.58 -10.01
CA MET A 65 -1.26 22.52 -9.89
C MET A 65 -0.50 22.52 -11.21
N SER A 66 -1.17 22.66 -12.34
CA SER A 66 -0.54 22.62 -13.68
C SER A 66 0.56 23.66 -13.88
N ASN A 67 0.44 24.82 -13.21
CA ASN A 67 1.40 25.94 -13.25
C ASN A 67 2.52 25.83 -12.19
N PHE A 68 2.53 24.81 -11.34
CA PHE A 68 3.58 24.65 -10.34
C PHE A 68 4.89 24.16 -10.99
N PRO A 69 6.05 24.48 -10.37
CA PRO A 69 7.34 23.94 -10.82
C PRO A 69 7.33 22.42 -10.86
N LYS A 70 7.93 21.84 -11.89
CA LYS A 70 8.04 20.38 -12.10
C LYS A 70 9.48 19.92 -11.79
N PRO A 71 9.67 18.66 -11.36
CA PRO A 71 8.64 17.64 -11.16
C PRO A 71 7.81 17.87 -9.89
N LEU A 72 6.52 17.57 -9.95
CA LEU A 72 5.66 17.51 -8.77
C LEU A 72 5.70 16.10 -8.17
N LYS A 73 5.84 16.04 -6.84
CA LYS A 73 5.89 14.80 -6.07
C LYS A 73 4.71 14.78 -5.09
N LEU A 74 3.71 13.97 -5.37
CA LEU A 74 2.49 13.85 -4.56
C LEU A 74 2.31 12.42 -4.07
N TYR A 75 1.84 12.24 -2.83
CA TYR A 75 1.40 10.94 -2.36
C TYR A 75 0.03 11.04 -1.71
N TYR A 76 -0.65 9.92 -1.62
CA TYR A 76 -1.98 9.81 -1.00
C TYR A 76 -2.11 8.55 -0.16
N VAL A 77 -3.01 8.61 0.83
CA VAL A 77 -3.49 7.43 1.57
C VAL A 77 -5.00 7.52 1.64
N GLY A 78 -5.69 6.52 1.17
CA GLY A 78 -7.14 6.53 1.18
C GLY A 78 -7.75 5.17 0.87
N ASN A 79 -9.05 5.07 1.14
CA ASN A 79 -9.85 3.93 0.76
C ASN A 79 -10.27 3.99 -0.71
N CYS A 80 -10.40 2.81 -1.31
CA CYS A 80 -10.93 2.58 -2.66
C CYS A 80 -12.04 1.54 -2.58
N PHE A 81 -12.89 1.49 -3.62
CA PHE A 81 -14.10 0.67 -3.62
C PHE A 81 -14.24 -0.06 -4.95
N ARG A 82 -14.30 -1.41 -4.90
CA ARG A 82 -14.56 -2.24 -6.08
C ARG A 82 -15.55 -3.35 -5.73
N TYR A 83 -16.47 -3.63 -6.62
CA TYR A 83 -17.46 -4.70 -6.45
C TYR A 83 -16.84 -6.06 -6.81
N GLU A 84 -15.73 -6.39 -6.15
CA GLU A 84 -15.05 -7.67 -6.31
C GLU A 84 -15.79 -8.81 -5.58
N ASN A 85 -15.51 -10.04 -6.02
CA ASN A 85 -15.89 -11.22 -5.26
C ASN A 85 -15.00 -11.28 -4.00
N PRO A 86 -15.59 -11.19 -2.79
CA PRO A 86 -14.82 -11.14 -1.55
C PRO A 86 -13.98 -12.40 -1.36
N GLN A 87 -12.68 -12.20 -1.20
CA GLN A 87 -11.74 -13.26 -0.82
C GLN A 87 -10.59 -12.66 -0.02
N SER A 88 -9.70 -13.49 0.53
CA SER A 88 -8.54 -13.00 1.27
C SER A 88 -7.70 -12.09 0.41
N GLY A 89 -7.47 -10.85 0.87
CA GLY A 89 -6.71 -9.84 0.14
C GLY A 89 -7.48 -9.08 -0.96
N ARG A 90 -8.76 -9.42 -1.21
CA ARG A 90 -9.66 -8.68 -2.09
C ARG A 90 -10.94 -8.30 -1.36
N TYR A 91 -10.97 -7.06 -0.90
CA TYR A 91 -12.11 -6.47 -0.20
C TYR A 91 -12.86 -5.49 -1.10
N ARG A 92 -14.14 -5.31 -0.86
CA ARG A 92 -14.95 -4.30 -1.58
C ARG A 92 -14.60 -2.87 -1.20
N GLU A 93 -14.12 -2.66 0.01
CA GLU A 93 -13.45 -1.46 0.48
C GLU A 93 -12.05 -1.86 0.94
N PHE A 94 -11.02 -1.21 0.43
CA PHE A 94 -9.63 -1.48 0.73
C PHE A 94 -8.82 -0.19 0.78
N PHE A 95 -7.70 -0.19 1.46
CA PHE A 95 -6.84 0.98 1.57
C PHE A 95 -5.67 0.94 0.60
N GLN A 96 -5.42 2.07 -0.04
CA GLN A 96 -4.24 2.28 -0.86
C GLN A 96 -3.36 3.39 -0.28
N LEU A 97 -2.04 3.21 -0.37
CA LEU A 97 -1.06 4.28 -0.40
C LEU A 97 -0.49 4.31 -1.82
N GLY A 98 -0.46 5.47 -2.44
CA GLY A 98 0.18 5.64 -3.73
C GLY A 98 0.96 6.94 -3.81
N ALA A 99 1.79 7.05 -4.82
CA ALA A 99 2.59 8.23 -5.10
C ALA A 99 2.67 8.49 -6.60
N GLU A 100 2.62 9.77 -6.97
CA GLU A 100 2.67 10.23 -8.35
C GLU A 100 3.78 11.27 -8.50
N LEU A 101 4.68 11.04 -9.42
CA LEU A 101 5.73 11.98 -9.85
C LEU A 101 5.35 12.49 -11.23
N ILE A 102 5.05 13.78 -11.34
CA ILE A 102 4.43 14.39 -12.51
C ILE A 102 5.40 15.40 -13.14
N GLY A 103 5.60 15.31 -14.45
CA GLY A 103 6.33 16.32 -15.20
C GLY A 103 7.72 15.91 -15.66
N THR A 104 8.02 14.62 -15.71
CA THR A 104 9.30 14.11 -16.22
C THR A 104 9.11 12.75 -16.89
N LYS A 105 10.00 12.43 -17.82
CA LYS A 105 10.07 11.15 -18.54
C LYS A 105 11.53 10.75 -18.69
N ASN A 106 12.10 10.14 -17.67
CA ASN A 106 13.45 9.61 -17.71
C ASN A 106 13.63 8.43 -16.76
N PRO A 107 14.65 7.58 -16.94
CA PRO A 107 14.90 6.43 -16.08
C PRO A 107 15.08 6.79 -14.60
N GLU A 108 15.66 7.95 -14.30
CA GLU A 108 15.89 8.41 -12.93
C GLU A 108 14.58 8.69 -12.18
N SER A 109 13.58 9.23 -12.88
CA SER A 109 12.26 9.46 -12.26
C SER A 109 11.52 8.16 -11.96
N ASP A 110 11.61 7.19 -12.84
CA ASP A 110 11.03 5.87 -12.61
C ASP A 110 11.78 5.12 -11.49
N ALA A 111 13.12 5.22 -11.46
CA ALA A 111 13.92 4.67 -10.38
C ALA A 111 13.60 5.29 -9.02
N GLU A 112 13.39 6.60 -8.94
CA GLU A 112 12.96 7.32 -7.73
C GLU A 112 11.63 6.77 -7.20
N VAL A 113 10.66 6.55 -8.10
CA VAL A 113 9.33 6.04 -7.75
C VAL A 113 9.41 4.58 -7.28
N ILE A 114 10.18 3.73 -7.96
CA ILE A 114 10.42 2.34 -7.53
C ILE A 114 11.15 2.31 -6.18
N ALA A 115 12.17 3.17 -5.99
CA ALA A 115 12.91 3.26 -4.75
C ALA A 115 12.03 3.70 -3.58
N LEU A 116 11.14 4.68 -3.78
CA LEU A 116 10.14 5.06 -2.79
C LEU A 116 9.22 3.90 -2.45
N ALA A 117 8.72 3.19 -3.45
CA ALA A 117 7.85 2.04 -3.27
C ALA A 117 8.50 0.95 -2.41
N VAL A 118 9.72 0.54 -2.74
CA VAL A 118 10.53 -0.41 -1.95
C VAL A 118 10.75 0.10 -0.52
N ASN A 119 11.04 1.40 -0.36
CA ASN A 119 11.23 2.00 0.95
C ASN A 119 9.94 1.99 1.79
N CYS A 120 8.79 2.22 1.17
CA CYS A 120 7.48 2.09 1.83
C CYS A 120 7.24 0.67 2.34
N ILE A 121 7.53 -0.35 1.52
CA ILE A 121 7.38 -1.77 1.91
C ILE A 121 8.35 -2.14 3.02
N ARG A 122 9.65 -1.79 2.90
CA ARG A 122 10.67 -2.03 3.94
C ARG A 122 10.33 -1.31 5.25
N SER A 123 9.82 -0.08 5.18
CA SER A 123 9.40 0.69 6.37
C SER A 123 8.20 0.10 7.10
N ALA A 124 7.36 -0.68 6.40
CA ALA A 124 6.29 -1.47 7.02
C ALA A 124 6.83 -2.73 7.72
N GLY A 125 8.08 -3.11 7.44
CA GLY A 125 8.75 -4.26 8.03
C GLY A 125 8.57 -5.55 7.23
N LEU A 126 8.15 -5.51 5.97
CA LEU A 126 8.11 -6.64 5.05
C LEU A 126 9.52 -6.84 4.46
N GLU A 127 10.05 -8.05 4.55
CA GLU A 127 11.41 -8.38 4.12
C GLU A 127 11.42 -9.29 2.88
N ASN A 128 10.41 -10.16 2.75
CA ASN A 128 10.35 -11.12 1.67
C ASN A 128 9.40 -10.64 0.57
N PHE A 129 9.96 -9.93 -0.40
CA PHE A 129 9.24 -9.45 -1.57
C PHE A 129 10.16 -9.45 -2.80
N VAL A 130 9.56 -9.47 -3.99
CA VAL A 130 10.26 -9.43 -5.28
C VAL A 130 9.79 -8.22 -6.07
N VAL A 131 10.74 -7.44 -6.59
CA VAL A 131 10.47 -6.32 -7.50
C VAL A 131 10.62 -6.82 -8.92
N ARG A 132 9.57 -6.67 -9.72
CA ARG A 132 9.57 -7.04 -11.15
C ARG A 132 9.36 -5.79 -11.98
N VAL A 133 10.15 -5.60 -13.02
CA VAL A 133 10.10 -4.44 -13.91
C VAL A 133 10.03 -4.90 -15.34
N GLY A 134 9.12 -4.31 -16.09
CA GLY A 134 8.96 -4.51 -17.53
C GLY A 134 8.85 -3.19 -18.28
N HIS A 135 8.69 -3.27 -19.58
CA HIS A 135 8.44 -2.10 -20.42
C HIS A 135 7.44 -2.42 -21.52
N ILE A 136 6.20 -1.93 -21.36
CA ILE A 136 5.10 -2.24 -22.28
C ILE A 136 5.40 -1.83 -23.73
N GLY A 137 6.24 -0.81 -23.91
CA GLY A 137 6.63 -0.32 -25.24
C GLY A 137 7.36 -1.35 -26.09
N ILE A 138 8.04 -2.35 -25.50
CA ILE A 138 8.74 -3.39 -26.24
C ILE A 138 7.73 -4.30 -26.96
N LEU A 139 6.78 -4.86 -26.21
CA LEU A 139 5.71 -5.67 -26.78
C LEU A 139 4.81 -4.86 -27.72
N LYS A 140 4.43 -3.67 -27.31
CA LYS A 140 3.56 -2.79 -28.10
C LYS A 140 4.21 -2.40 -29.44
N ALA A 141 5.49 -2.05 -29.46
CA ALA A 141 6.20 -1.73 -30.69
C ALA A 141 6.28 -2.92 -31.66
N MET A 142 6.56 -4.12 -31.12
CA MET A 142 6.62 -5.34 -31.93
C MET A 142 5.25 -5.70 -32.51
N VAL A 143 4.22 -5.72 -31.68
CA VAL A 143 2.85 -6.06 -32.07
C VAL A 143 2.31 -5.05 -33.12
N ASN A 144 2.49 -3.75 -32.88
CA ASN A 144 2.06 -2.71 -33.82
C ASN A 144 2.78 -2.79 -35.18
N LYS A 145 4.09 -3.08 -35.15
CA LYS A 145 4.90 -3.20 -36.38
C LYS A 145 4.43 -4.33 -37.30
N GLU A 146 4.06 -5.48 -36.69
CA GLU A 146 3.71 -6.69 -37.42
C GLU A 146 2.21 -6.74 -37.79
N ILE A 147 1.34 -6.21 -36.93
CA ILE A 147 -0.12 -6.24 -37.11
C ILE A 147 -0.63 -5.05 -37.93
N GLY A 148 -0.08 -3.85 -37.70
CA GLY A 148 -0.49 -2.63 -38.39
C GLY A 148 -1.90 -2.12 -38.09
N ASP A 149 -2.61 -2.74 -37.12
CA ASP A 149 -3.94 -2.36 -36.63
C ASP A 149 -3.88 -2.14 -35.13
N GLU A 150 -4.06 -0.89 -34.72
CA GLU A 150 -3.94 -0.45 -33.32
C GLU A 150 -4.97 -1.11 -32.38
N LYS A 151 -6.18 -1.36 -32.90
CA LYS A 151 -7.25 -1.99 -32.12
C LYS A 151 -6.91 -3.47 -31.87
N LEU A 152 -6.49 -4.16 -32.91
CA LEU A 152 -6.09 -5.56 -32.82
C LEU A 152 -4.83 -5.74 -31.95
N ALA A 153 -3.90 -4.80 -32.03
CA ALA A 153 -2.73 -4.77 -31.16
C ALA A 153 -3.14 -4.59 -29.69
N GLY A 154 -4.14 -3.75 -29.41
CA GLY A 154 -4.72 -3.60 -28.07
C GLY A 154 -5.38 -4.89 -27.56
N GLU A 155 -6.12 -5.60 -28.41
CA GLU A 155 -6.73 -6.90 -28.08
C GLU A 155 -5.64 -7.93 -27.72
N VAL A 156 -4.53 -8.00 -28.48
CA VAL A 156 -3.38 -8.86 -28.18
C VAL A 156 -2.77 -8.55 -26.82
N LEU A 157 -2.49 -7.27 -26.54
CA LEU A 157 -1.92 -6.84 -25.27
C LEU A 157 -2.84 -7.15 -24.08
N HIS A 158 -4.15 -7.03 -24.27
CA HIS A 158 -5.12 -7.41 -23.24
C HIS A 158 -5.12 -8.92 -22.96
N MET A 159 -4.99 -9.76 -23.99
CA MET A 159 -4.88 -11.21 -23.81
C MET A 159 -3.59 -11.60 -23.09
N ILE A 160 -2.48 -10.91 -23.35
CA ILE A 160 -1.22 -11.11 -22.62
C ILE A 160 -1.41 -10.76 -21.12
N ASP A 161 -2.08 -9.63 -20.80
CA ASP A 161 -2.37 -9.23 -19.42
C ASP A 161 -3.20 -10.27 -18.66
N LYS A 162 -4.07 -10.97 -19.37
CA LYS A 162 -4.91 -12.05 -18.81
C LYS A 162 -4.24 -13.42 -18.83
N GLU A 163 -3.05 -13.53 -19.41
CA GLU A 163 -2.38 -14.81 -19.70
C GLU A 163 -3.28 -15.78 -20.50
N ASP A 164 -4.20 -15.23 -21.33
CA ASP A 164 -5.18 -16.00 -22.12
C ASP A 164 -4.60 -16.39 -23.49
N TRP A 165 -3.62 -17.27 -23.44
CA TRP A 165 -2.89 -17.74 -24.63
C TRP A 165 -3.77 -18.55 -25.58
N ASP A 166 -4.77 -19.27 -25.05
CA ASP A 166 -5.72 -20.05 -25.85
C ASP A 166 -6.59 -19.14 -26.71
N ALA A 167 -7.22 -18.12 -26.10
CA ALA A 167 -8.02 -17.13 -26.83
C ALA A 167 -7.17 -16.33 -27.83
N MET A 168 -5.92 -16.01 -27.48
CA MET A 168 -5.00 -15.35 -28.41
C MET A 168 -4.68 -16.24 -29.61
N GLY A 169 -4.45 -17.55 -29.40
CA GLY A 169 -4.22 -18.52 -30.46
C GLY A 169 -5.42 -18.65 -31.42
N GLU A 170 -6.63 -18.75 -30.87
CA GLU A 170 -7.88 -18.77 -31.64
C GLU A 170 -8.08 -17.49 -32.48
N MET A 171 -7.77 -16.33 -31.88
CA MET A 171 -7.84 -15.05 -32.59
C MET A 171 -6.82 -14.96 -33.72
N PHE A 172 -5.57 -15.43 -33.51
CA PHE A 172 -4.55 -15.46 -34.52
C PHE A 172 -4.98 -16.32 -35.72
N ASP A 173 -5.53 -17.52 -35.49
CA ASP A 173 -6.05 -18.39 -36.50
C ASP A 173 -7.23 -17.78 -37.27
N ALA A 174 -8.20 -17.19 -36.55
CA ALA A 174 -9.38 -16.52 -37.11
C ALA A 174 -9.04 -15.32 -38.00
N ARG A 175 -7.96 -14.59 -37.66
CA ARG A 175 -7.49 -13.41 -38.37
C ARG A 175 -6.38 -13.72 -39.39
N ALA A 176 -6.00 -14.98 -39.53
CA ALA A 176 -4.89 -15.45 -40.39
C ALA A 176 -3.56 -14.71 -40.10
N LEU A 177 -3.29 -14.40 -38.80
CA LEU A 177 -2.04 -13.78 -38.40
C LEU A 177 -0.88 -14.79 -38.39
N PRO A 178 0.38 -14.33 -38.62
CA PRO A 178 1.52 -15.24 -38.67
C PRO A 178 1.76 -15.94 -37.33
N ARG A 179 1.82 -17.28 -37.35
CA ARG A 179 2.14 -18.07 -36.15
C ARG A 179 3.50 -17.67 -35.54
N GLN A 180 4.48 -17.33 -36.40
CA GLN A 180 5.78 -16.82 -35.95
C GLN A 180 5.68 -15.55 -35.06
N LEU A 181 4.68 -14.70 -35.29
CA LEU A 181 4.44 -13.53 -34.45
C LEU A 181 3.92 -13.97 -33.08
N PHE A 182 2.98 -14.91 -33.04
CA PHE A 182 2.49 -15.49 -31.79
C PHE A 182 3.65 -16.06 -30.96
N ASP A 183 4.48 -16.91 -31.54
CA ASP A 183 5.61 -17.53 -30.86
C ASP A 183 6.62 -16.51 -30.34
N LYS A 184 6.84 -15.40 -31.06
CA LYS A 184 7.67 -14.29 -30.60
C LYS A 184 7.05 -13.54 -29.42
N ILE A 185 5.75 -13.28 -29.47
CA ILE A 185 5.02 -12.59 -28.37
C ILE A 185 5.13 -13.43 -27.10
N GLU A 186 4.80 -14.73 -27.20
CA GLU A 186 4.87 -15.68 -26.09
C GLU A 186 6.30 -15.73 -25.51
N ALA A 187 7.32 -15.88 -26.36
CA ALA A 187 8.71 -15.92 -25.94
C ALA A 187 9.17 -14.64 -25.21
N ILE A 188 8.70 -13.46 -25.64
CA ILE A 188 9.04 -12.21 -24.95
C ILE A 188 8.26 -12.08 -23.66
N ALA A 189 6.97 -12.37 -23.65
CA ALA A 189 6.14 -12.29 -22.44
C ALA A 189 6.62 -13.27 -21.34
N ASP A 190 7.20 -14.39 -21.71
CA ASP A 190 7.80 -15.37 -20.79
C ASP A 190 9.19 -14.97 -20.28
N MET A 191 9.79 -13.87 -20.78
CA MET A 191 11.10 -13.40 -20.33
C MET A 191 11.02 -12.86 -18.91
N LYS A 192 11.53 -13.63 -17.95
CA LYS A 192 11.60 -13.28 -16.51
C LYS A 192 12.97 -13.66 -15.95
N GLY A 193 13.62 -12.74 -15.27
CA GLY A 193 14.92 -13.00 -14.63
C GLY A 193 15.82 -11.78 -14.55
N GLU A 194 17.11 -11.99 -14.71
CA GLU A 194 18.15 -10.97 -14.55
C GLU A 194 18.22 -10.01 -15.75
N LEU A 195 18.88 -8.85 -15.55
CA LEU A 195 18.98 -7.78 -16.54
C LEU A 195 19.63 -8.27 -17.88
N GLU A 196 20.51 -9.25 -17.81
CA GLU A 196 21.21 -9.84 -18.96
C GLU A 196 20.26 -10.42 -20.01
N LEU A 197 19.01 -10.74 -19.63
CA LEU A 197 17.99 -11.19 -20.58
C LEU A 197 17.70 -10.15 -21.67
N LEU A 198 17.89 -8.86 -21.40
CA LEU A 198 17.72 -7.80 -22.39
C LEU A 198 18.67 -7.95 -23.59
N ASN A 199 19.80 -8.66 -23.44
CA ASN A 199 20.72 -8.94 -24.54
C ASN A 199 20.10 -9.86 -25.60
N ASN A 200 19.00 -10.56 -25.29
CA ASN A 200 18.26 -11.40 -26.22
C ASN A 200 17.23 -10.63 -27.04
N LEU A 201 17.02 -9.36 -26.72
CA LEU A 201 16.10 -8.47 -27.44
C LEU A 201 16.88 -7.59 -28.43
N ASP A 202 16.17 -7.15 -29.48
CA ASP A 202 16.70 -6.14 -30.38
C ASP A 202 16.99 -4.84 -29.60
N GLN A 203 18.13 -4.23 -29.89
CA GLN A 203 18.49 -2.91 -29.36
C GLN A 203 17.42 -1.89 -29.76
N SER A 204 16.87 -1.19 -28.77
CA SER A 204 15.82 -0.20 -28.93
C SER A 204 15.89 0.83 -27.82
N GLU A 205 15.25 1.98 -28.00
CA GLU A 205 15.12 2.99 -26.94
C GLU A 205 14.59 2.41 -25.62
N ALA A 206 13.67 1.44 -25.71
CA ALA A 206 13.07 0.82 -24.52
C ALA A 206 14.04 -0.14 -23.80
N THR A 207 14.90 -0.87 -24.54
CA THR A 207 15.93 -1.73 -23.93
C THR A 207 17.05 -0.91 -23.28
N GLU A 208 17.50 0.17 -23.94
CA GLU A 208 18.45 1.12 -23.36
C GLU A 208 17.87 1.79 -22.12
N TYR A 209 16.60 2.21 -22.17
CA TYR A 209 15.91 2.78 -21.03
C TYR A 209 15.89 1.87 -19.82
N LEU A 210 15.62 0.57 -20.00
CA LEU A 210 15.64 -0.41 -18.90
C LEU A 210 17.07 -0.60 -18.34
N GLN A 211 18.09 -0.62 -19.20
CA GLN A 211 19.47 -0.72 -18.75
C GLN A 211 19.87 0.47 -17.86
N ASP A 212 19.50 1.70 -18.27
CA ASP A 212 19.75 2.91 -17.49
C ASP A 212 18.95 2.89 -16.19
N LEU A 213 17.66 2.51 -16.21
CA LEU A 213 16.81 2.38 -15.04
C LEU A 213 17.41 1.43 -13.99
N PHE A 214 17.84 0.24 -14.41
CA PHE A 214 18.49 -0.71 -13.51
C PHE A 214 19.83 -0.20 -12.98
N GLY A 215 20.57 0.55 -13.78
CA GLY A 215 21.77 1.25 -13.35
C GLY A 215 21.50 2.20 -12.17
N VAL A 216 20.43 3.00 -12.27
CA VAL A 216 20.01 3.93 -11.21
C VAL A 216 19.45 3.18 -9.98
N LEU A 217 18.66 2.12 -10.17
CA LEU A 217 18.13 1.31 -9.06
C LEU A 217 19.23 0.71 -8.19
N ARG A 218 20.35 0.27 -8.79
CA ARG A 218 21.53 -0.19 -8.05
C ARG A 218 22.13 0.90 -7.17
N LEU A 219 22.14 2.17 -7.62
CA LEU A 219 22.58 3.30 -6.80
C LEU A 219 21.67 3.56 -5.59
N TYR A 220 20.39 3.20 -5.68
CA TYR A 220 19.43 3.19 -4.55
C TYR A 220 19.57 1.96 -3.65
N GLY A 221 20.51 1.03 -3.94
CA GLY A 221 20.67 -0.22 -3.18
C GLY A 221 19.53 -1.23 -3.43
N ILE A 222 18.95 -1.21 -4.63
CA ILE A 222 17.95 -2.18 -5.08
C ILE A 222 18.62 -3.07 -6.12
N GLU A 223 19.19 -4.18 -5.63
CA GLU A 223 19.95 -5.13 -6.45
C GLU A 223 19.09 -6.30 -6.92
N ASP A 224 18.12 -6.73 -6.10
CA ASP A 224 17.25 -7.89 -6.35
C ASP A 224 16.00 -7.51 -7.19
N CYS A 225 16.20 -6.74 -8.27
CA CYS A 225 15.13 -6.36 -9.18
C CYS A 225 15.18 -7.25 -10.43
N GLN A 226 14.05 -7.84 -10.80
CA GLN A 226 13.94 -8.77 -11.93
C GLN A 226 13.29 -8.10 -13.14
N ILE A 227 13.75 -8.44 -14.33
CA ILE A 227 13.03 -8.19 -15.57
C ILE A 227 11.82 -9.12 -15.62
N ASP A 228 10.67 -8.59 -15.98
CA ASP A 228 9.48 -9.36 -16.33
C ASP A 228 8.76 -8.66 -17.49
N MET A 229 8.93 -9.18 -18.69
CA MET A 229 8.36 -8.59 -19.90
C MET A 229 6.87 -8.94 -20.08
N GLY A 230 6.34 -9.87 -19.29
CA GLY A 230 4.92 -10.24 -19.26
C GLY A 230 4.05 -9.30 -18.44
N ILE A 231 4.63 -8.31 -17.75
CA ILE A 231 3.84 -7.32 -17.04
C ILE A 231 3.21 -6.35 -18.05
N VAL A 232 1.95 -6.59 -18.38
CA VAL A 232 1.11 -5.73 -19.20
C VAL A 232 -0.07 -5.31 -18.33
N ARG A 233 0.08 -4.28 -17.53
CA ARG A 233 -0.89 -3.86 -16.50
C ARG A 233 -2.30 -3.67 -17.04
N GLY A 234 -3.31 -4.12 -16.29
CA GLY A 234 -4.75 -4.02 -16.58
C GLY A 234 -5.36 -2.61 -16.57
N LEU A 235 -4.55 -1.56 -16.55
CA LEU A 235 -4.96 -0.18 -16.74
C LEU A 235 -4.38 0.32 -18.05
N ASP A 236 -5.24 0.60 -19.01
CA ASP A 236 -4.91 0.95 -20.41
C ASP A 236 -4.10 2.24 -20.58
N TYR A 237 -3.75 2.91 -19.49
CA TYR A 237 -3.05 4.19 -19.54
C TYR A 237 -1.52 4.13 -19.44
N TYR A 238 -0.93 2.96 -19.14
CA TYR A 238 0.53 2.84 -19.08
C TYR A 238 1.15 2.92 -20.48
N THR A 239 2.24 3.69 -20.58
CA THR A 239 2.87 4.00 -21.89
C THR A 239 4.34 3.64 -21.97
N GLY A 240 4.97 3.29 -20.86
CA GLY A 240 6.40 3.06 -20.76
C GLY A 240 6.77 1.92 -19.82
N MET A 241 7.64 2.22 -18.85
CA MET A 241 8.00 1.30 -17.78
C MET A 241 6.77 0.90 -16.96
N VAL A 242 6.71 -0.35 -16.58
CA VAL A 242 5.74 -0.92 -15.63
C VAL A 242 6.48 -1.73 -14.58
N PHE A 243 5.96 -1.76 -13.35
CA PHE A 243 6.57 -2.57 -12.31
C PHE A 243 5.54 -3.08 -11.31
N GLU A 244 5.91 -4.15 -10.64
CA GLU A 244 5.13 -4.80 -9.60
C GLU A 244 6.01 -5.20 -8.43
N ILE A 245 5.42 -5.22 -7.23
CA ILE A 245 6.04 -5.88 -6.08
C ILE A 245 5.13 -7.00 -5.64
N ASP A 246 5.71 -8.19 -5.58
CA ASP A 246 5.07 -9.41 -5.12
C ASP A 246 5.56 -9.79 -3.72
N ALA A 247 4.65 -10.30 -2.88
CA ALA A 247 4.94 -11.01 -1.66
C ALA A 247 4.68 -12.51 -1.87
N PRO A 248 5.70 -13.34 -2.16
CA PRO A 248 5.52 -14.72 -2.61
C PRO A 248 4.73 -15.60 -1.63
N ARG A 249 4.78 -15.28 -0.33
CA ARG A 249 4.05 -16.04 0.71
C ARG A 249 2.54 -15.90 0.64
N LEU A 250 2.00 -14.97 -0.13
CA LEU A 250 0.56 -14.81 -0.35
C LEU A 250 0.00 -15.77 -1.42
N GLY A 251 0.85 -16.58 -2.07
CA GLY A 251 0.40 -17.54 -3.08
C GLY A 251 -0.13 -16.86 -4.35
N ALA A 252 -1.34 -17.21 -4.78
CA ALA A 252 -1.93 -16.69 -6.02
C ALA A 252 -2.13 -15.16 -6.01
N GLU A 253 -2.47 -14.58 -4.86
CA GLU A 253 -2.71 -13.14 -4.69
C GLU A 253 -1.43 -12.40 -4.23
N LYS A 254 -0.27 -12.83 -4.70
CA LYS A 254 1.05 -12.36 -4.27
C LYS A 254 1.33 -10.89 -4.57
N GLN A 255 0.70 -10.30 -5.59
CA GLN A 255 0.92 -8.91 -5.97
C GLN A 255 0.36 -7.95 -4.91
N ILE A 256 1.24 -7.21 -4.25
CA ILE A 256 0.89 -6.23 -3.20
C ILE A 256 0.90 -4.79 -3.70
N MET A 257 1.56 -4.54 -4.85
CA MET A 257 1.72 -3.22 -5.42
C MET A 257 1.88 -3.28 -6.93
N GLY A 258 1.48 -2.20 -7.60
CA GLY A 258 1.78 -2.00 -8.99
C GLY A 258 1.90 -0.54 -9.36
N GLY A 259 2.69 -0.27 -10.41
CA GLY A 259 2.94 1.07 -10.90
C GLY A 259 3.55 1.10 -12.29
N GLY A 260 3.85 2.32 -12.77
CA GLY A 260 4.48 2.54 -14.06
C GLY A 260 4.34 3.95 -14.58
N SER A 261 4.84 4.16 -15.79
CA SER A 261 4.85 5.44 -16.48
C SER A 261 3.59 5.61 -17.32
N TYR A 262 2.96 6.78 -17.26
CA TYR A 262 1.69 7.07 -17.91
C TYR A 262 1.56 8.53 -18.37
N SER A 263 0.52 8.82 -19.20
CA SER A 263 0.11 10.18 -19.56
C SER A 263 -1.42 10.26 -19.56
N LEU A 264 -1.98 10.89 -18.53
CA LEU A 264 -3.44 10.98 -18.31
C LEU A 264 -3.98 12.42 -18.37
N SER A 265 -3.11 13.44 -18.28
CA SER A 265 -3.53 14.84 -18.13
C SER A 265 -4.43 15.34 -19.25
N GLU A 266 -4.17 14.93 -20.49
CA GLU A 266 -4.97 15.29 -21.67
C GLU A 266 -6.43 14.84 -21.56
N LEU A 267 -6.67 13.69 -20.93
CA LEU A 267 -8.02 13.15 -20.74
C LEU A 267 -8.87 14.03 -19.82
N PHE A 268 -8.21 14.80 -18.96
CA PHE A 268 -8.88 15.74 -18.04
C PHE A 268 -8.77 17.19 -18.50
N GLY A 269 -8.45 17.41 -19.79
CA GLY A 269 -8.39 18.74 -20.40
C GLY A 269 -7.10 19.52 -20.10
N GLY A 270 -6.06 18.84 -19.59
CA GLY A 270 -4.74 19.43 -19.38
C GLY A 270 -3.82 19.29 -20.59
N GLU A 271 -2.69 20.01 -20.53
CA GLU A 271 -1.59 19.79 -21.49
C GLU A 271 -0.95 18.41 -21.26
N PRO A 272 -0.41 17.77 -22.32
CA PRO A 272 0.29 16.51 -22.20
C PRO A 272 1.41 16.57 -21.16
N VAL A 273 1.36 15.68 -20.17
CA VAL A 273 2.44 15.56 -19.18
C VAL A 273 2.71 14.09 -18.85
N PHE A 274 3.98 13.74 -18.91
CA PHE A 274 4.42 12.42 -18.49
C PHE A 274 4.45 12.34 -16.97
N SER A 275 4.06 11.19 -16.46
CA SER A 275 3.99 10.89 -15.04
C SER A 275 4.41 9.46 -14.80
N THR A 276 4.89 9.20 -13.60
CA THR A 276 5.16 7.86 -13.11
C THR A 276 4.65 7.74 -11.68
N GLY A 277 4.08 6.60 -11.33
CA GLY A 277 3.48 6.43 -10.01
C GLY A 277 3.21 4.97 -9.66
N PHE A 278 2.76 4.75 -8.44
CA PHE A 278 2.38 3.43 -7.95
C PHE A 278 1.23 3.48 -6.96
N ALA A 279 0.59 2.34 -6.74
CA ALA A 279 -0.36 2.13 -5.66
C ALA A 279 -0.07 0.82 -4.92
N ILE A 280 0.05 0.91 -3.58
CA ILE A 280 0.24 -0.21 -2.65
C ILE A 280 -1.12 -0.56 -2.04
N GLY A 281 -1.52 -1.83 -2.09
CA GLY A 281 -2.64 -2.35 -1.33
C GLY A 281 -2.22 -2.56 0.13
N ILE A 282 -2.61 -1.67 1.04
CA ILE A 282 -2.19 -1.73 2.45
C ILE A 282 -2.68 -3.02 3.11
N ASP A 283 -3.92 -3.43 2.82
CA ASP A 283 -4.49 -4.67 3.35
C ASP A 283 -3.67 -5.90 2.95
N ARG A 284 -3.16 -5.95 1.69
CA ARG A 284 -2.29 -7.02 1.22
C ARG A 284 -0.91 -7.00 1.87
N VAL A 285 -0.36 -5.82 2.15
CA VAL A 285 0.90 -5.72 2.91
C VAL A 285 0.73 -6.24 4.33
N VAL A 286 -0.41 -5.97 4.99
CA VAL A 286 -0.72 -6.52 6.32
C VAL A 286 -0.78 -8.05 6.26
N LEU A 287 -1.49 -8.62 5.30
CA LEU A 287 -1.55 -10.08 5.12
C LEU A 287 -0.17 -10.69 4.83
N ALA A 288 0.68 -10.02 4.05
CA ALA A 288 2.03 -10.47 3.77
C ALA A 288 2.89 -10.49 5.05
N LEU A 289 2.77 -9.46 5.89
CA LEU A 289 3.44 -9.41 7.19
C LEU A 289 2.98 -10.52 8.13
N GLU A 290 1.68 -10.81 8.17
CA GLU A 290 1.11 -11.92 8.96
C GLU A 290 1.60 -13.29 8.45
N ALA A 291 1.80 -13.42 7.13
CA ALA A 291 2.36 -14.64 6.54
C ALA A 291 3.89 -14.81 6.78
N GLU A 292 4.61 -13.70 7.01
CA GLU A 292 6.04 -13.74 7.30
C GLU A 292 6.35 -14.09 8.75
N ARG A 293 5.57 -13.53 9.68
CA ARG A 293 5.86 -13.61 11.11
C ARG A 293 4.62 -13.45 11.96
N GLU A 294 4.67 -14.01 13.16
CA GLU A 294 3.67 -13.72 14.18
C GLU A 294 3.76 -12.23 14.57
N ILE A 295 2.69 -11.49 14.30
CA ILE A 295 2.61 -10.09 14.69
C ILE A 295 2.23 -10.02 16.16
N ALA A 296 3.18 -9.64 16.99
CA ALA A 296 2.93 -9.43 18.41
C ALA A 296 1.91 -8.31 18.59
N VAL A 297 0.75 -8.62 19.14
CA VAL A 297 -0.26 -7.61 19.49
C VAL A 297 0.32 -6.72 20.59
N PRO A 298 0.57 -5.44 20.33
CA PRO A 298 1.13 -4.56 21.35
C PRO A 298 0.15 -4.43 22.52
N ALA A 299 0.68 -4.19 23.72
CA ALA A 299 -0.14 -3.93 24.89
C ALA A 299 -1.14 -2.80 24.58
N GLN A 300 -2.43 -3.07 24.74
CA GLN A 300 -3.48 -2.08 24.50
C GLN A 300 -3.45 -0.96 25.55
N LEU A 301 -3.10 -1.35 26.79
CA LEU A 301 -2.97 -0.44 27.93
C LEU A 301 -1.56 -0.54 28.54
N ASP A 302 -0.99 0.61 28.84
CA ASP A 302 0.26 0.67 29.59
C ASP A 302 0.01 0.30 31.06
N ALA A 303 -1.18 0.64 31.60
CA ALA A 303 -1.59 0.31 32.96
C ALA A 303 -3.12 0.11 33.08
N TYR A 304 -3.52 -0.84 33.91
CA TYR A 304 -4.89 -0.97 34.40
C TYR A 304 -4.94 -0.82 35.91
N VAL A 305 -5.67 0.20 36.40
CA VAL A 305 -5.73 0.50 37.84
C VAL A 305 -6.81 -0.33 38.52
N VAL A 306 -6.41 -1.11 39.53
CA VAL A 306 -7.24 -2.07 40.24
C VAL A 306 -7.49 -1.61 41.66
N PRO A 307 -8.68 -1.06 42.01
CA PRO A 307 -9.04 -0.85 43.38
C PRO A 307 -9.31 -2.20 44.08
N ALA A 308 -8.63 -2.46 45.17
CA ALA A 308 -8.80 -3.70 45.92
C ALA A 308 -10.18 -3.84 46.57
N LYS A 309 -10.80 -2.69 46.98
CA LYS A 309 -12.13 -2.56 47.54
C LYS A 309 -12.82 -1.29 47.05
N ASP A 310 -14.11 -1.17 47.26
CA ASP A 310 -14.92 -0.05 46.74
C ASP A 310 -14.51 1.29 47.35
N ASP A 311 -14.10 1.33 48.62
CA ASP A 311 -13.59 2.52 49.30
C ASP A 311 -12.28 3.09 48.75
N MET A 312 -11.52 2.28 47.95
CA MET A 312 -10.28 2.69 47.28
C MET A 312 -10.51 3.32 45.90
N ARG A 313 -11.75 3.29 45.38
CA ARG A 313 -12.06 3.74 44.01
C ARG A 313 -11.69 5.19 43.76
N LYS A 314 -12.02 6.09 44.68
CA LYS A 314 -11.69 7.52 44.50
C LYS A 314 -10.20 7.75 44.32
N TYR A 315 -9.37 7.03 45.07
CA TYR A 315 -7.92 7.08 44.93
C TYR A 315 -7.44 6.48 43.63
N ALA A 316 -8.01 5.34 43.24
CA ALA A 316 -7.71 4.69 41.93
C ALA A 316 -8.04 5.63 40.74
N PHE A 317 -9.16 6.35 40.81
CA PHE A 317 -9.50 7.36 39.78
C PHE A 317 -8.49 8.51 39.72
N GLY A 318 -7.96 8.95 40.86
CA GLY A 318 -6.87 9.93 40.94
C GLY A 318 -5.59 9.42 40.27
N ILE A 319 -5.25 8.15 40.49
CA ILE A 319 -4.08 7.50 39.86
C ILE A 319 -4.26 7.45 38.35
N VAL A 320 -5.39 6.91 37.84
CA VAL A 320 -5.59 6.77 36.39
C VAL A 320 -5.62 8.14 35.70
N ALA A 321 -6.22 9.17 36.32
CA ALA A 321 -6.22 10.54 35.78
C ALA A 321 -4.79 11.07 35.62
N ARG A 322 -3.94 10.83 36.60
CA ARG A 322 -2.53 11.25 36.58
C ARG A 322 -1.74 10.49 35.52
N LEU A 323 -1.91 9.18 35.40
CA LEU A 323 -1.27 8.40 34.35
C LEU A 323 -1.64 8.93 32.96
N ARG A 324 -2.94 9.20 32.74
CA ARG A 324 -3.43 9.76 31.47
C ARG A 324 -2.89 11.15 31.18
N SER A 325 -2.82 12.04 32.19
CA SER A 325 -2.25 13.40 32.04
C SER A 325 -0.77 13.38 31.66
N GLN A 326 -0.08 12.29 31.96
CA GLN A 326 1.31 12.05 31.57
C GLN A 326 1.45 11.25 30.27
N GLY A 327 0.37 11.07 29.52
CA GLY A 327 0.40 10.42 28.19
C GLY A 327 0.44 8.89 28.20
N LEU A 328 0.21 8.24 29.35
CA LEU A 328 0.10 6.78 29.45
C LEU A 328 -1.32 6.32 29.11
N ARG A 329 -1.43 5.25 28.34
CA ARG A 329 -2.71 4.58 28.06
C ARG A 329 -3.11 3.80 29.30
N ALA A 330 -3.94 4.38 30.12
CA ALA A 330 -4.35 3.80 31.39
C ALA A 330 -5.88 3.72 31.52
N ASP A 331 -6.38 2.65 32.14
CA ASP A 331 -7.80 2.46 32.42
C ASP A 331 -8.01 2.01 33.87
N VAL A 332 -9.25 2.02 34.34
CA VAL A 332 -9.63 1.69 35.70
C VAL A 332 -10.97 0.94 35.70
N ASP A 333 -11.19 0.10 36.72
CA ASP A 333 -12.45 -0.63 36.86
C ASP A 333 -13.68 0.26 36.93
N LEU A 334 -14.54 0.22 35.91
CA LEU A 334 -15.82 0.91 35.85
C LEU A 334 -17.01 0.04 36.27
N MET A 335 -16.80 -1.29 36.41
CA MET A 335 -17.85 -2.28 36.63
C MET A 335 -17.95 -2.77 38.07
N ARG A 336 -17.18 -2.20 39.00
CA ARG A 336 -17.10 -2.63 40.41
C ARG A 336 -16.77 -4.11 40.57
N ARG A 337 -15.83 -4.59 39.78
CA ARG A 337 -15.37 -5.99 39.83
C ARG A 337 -14.58 -6.24 41.10
N SER A 338 -14.63 -7.49 41.59
CA SER A 338 -13.66 -7.93 42.62
C SER A 338 -12.23 -7.87 42.07
N MET A 339 -11.25 -7.78 42.98
CA MET A 339 -9.81 -7.74 42.64
C MET A 339 -9.40 -8.85 41.68
N SER A 340 -9.81 -10.10 41.91
CA SER A 340 -9.49 -11.23 41.04
C SER A 340 -10.08 -11.05 39.63
N LYS A 341 -11.34 -10.58 39.51
CA LYS A 341 -11.96 -10.32 38.22
C LYS A 341 -11.31 -9.13 37.51
N ASN A 342 -10.84 -8.13 38.22
CA ASN A 342 -10.10 -6.99 37.68
C ASN A 342 -8.76 -7.43 37.09
N LEU A 343 -8.01 -8.29 37.79
CA LEU A 343 -6.73 -8.81 37.27
C LEU A 343 -6.94 -9.69 36.02
N LYS A 344 -8.02 -10.49 35.99
CA LYS A 344 -8.38 -11.24 34.78
C LYS A 344 -8.74 -10.32 33.62
N TYR A 345 -9.48 -9.26 33.89
CA TYR A 345 -9.83 -8.25 32.90
C TYR A 345 -8.59 -7.51 32.38
N ALA A 346 -7.71 -7.08 33.28
CA ALA A 346 -6.43 -6.46 32.89
C ALA A 346 -5.62 -7.35 31.93
N SER A 347 -5.62 -8.66 32.17
CA SER A 347 -4.99 -9.63 31.27
C SER A 347 -5.74 -9.73 29.93
N SER A 348 -7.07 -9.80 29.92
CA SER A 348 -7.88 -9.92 28.68
C SER A 348 -7.80 -8.70 27.78
N VAL A 349 -7.55 -7.50 28.34
CA VAL A 349 -7.33 -6.27 27.57
C VAL A 349 -5.85 -6.00 27.27
N ASN A 350 -5.01 -7.02 27.48
CA ASN A 350 -3.57 -6.96 27.23
C ASN A 350 -2.91 -5.72 27.88
N ALA A 351 -3.26 -5.45 29.16
CA ALA A 351 -2.59 -4.41 29.92
C ALA A 351 -1.17 -4.86 30.30
N ARG A 352 -0.18 -3.98 30.16
CA ARG A 352 1.20 -4.27 30.50
C ARG A 352 1.39 -4.38 32.02
N TYR A 353 0.83 -3.44 32.76
CA TYR A 353 0.88 -3.39 34.22
C TYR A 353 -0.50 -3.33 34.83
N ALA A 354 -0.69 -3.98 35.97
CA ALA A 354 -1.78 -3.69 36.88
C ALA A 354 -1.27 -2.84 38.05
N VAL A 355 -1.92 -1.70 38.28
CA VAL A 355 -1.65 -0.79 39.41
C VAL A 355 -2.67 -1.06 40.49
N ILE A 356 -2.30 -1.83 41.48
CA ILE A 356 -3.19 -2.26 42.56
C ILE A 356 -3.17 -1.24 43.69
N VAL A 357 -4.35 -0.85 44.10
CA VAL A 357 -4.59 0.14 45.16
C VAL A 357 -5.32 -0.54 46.30
N GLY A 358 -4.62 -0.79 47.40
CA GLY A 358 -5.17 -1.29 48.66
C GLY A 358 -5.18 -0.25 49.75
N LYS A 359 -5.70 -0.62 50.91
CA LYS A 359 -5.81 0.28 52.08
C LYS A 359 -4.47 0.73 52.64
N GLU A 360 -3.53 -0.18 52.69
CA GLU A 360 -2.17 0.08 53.18
C GLU A 360 -1.38 0.94 52.22
N GLU A 361 -1.51 0.65 50.93
CA GLU A 361 -0.88 1.40 49.84
C GLU A 361 -1.37 2.85 49.86
N MET A 362 -2.69 3.05 49.95
CA MET A 362 -3.27 4.39 50.03
C MET A 362 -2.77 5.15 51.24
N ALA A 363 -2.72 4.53 52.42
CA ALA A 363 -2.25 5.16 53.67
C ALA A 363 -0.79 5.66 53.57
N LYS A 364 0.04 4.91 52.82
CA LYS A 364 1.47 5.20 52.61
C LYS A 364 1.73 6.02 51.31
N ARG A 365 0.69 6.44 50.58
CA ARG A 365 0.78 7.02 49.23
C ARG A 365 1.56 6.18 48.25
N MET A 366 1.42 4.87 48.32
CA MET A 366 2.04 3.91 47.46
C MET A 366 1.00 3.19 46.59
N VAL A 367 1.48 2.43 45.61
CA VAL A 367 0.70 1.46 44.82
C VAL A 367 1.54 0.19 44.64
N THR A 368 0.87 -0.93 44.45
CA THR A 368 1.55 -2.15 44.01
C THR A 368 1.50 -2.24 42.49
N LEU A 369 2.66 -2.12 41.86
CA LEU A 369 2.84 -2.27 40.41
C LEU A 369 3.12 -3.75 40.09
N ARG A 370 2.22 -4.39 39.34
CA ARG A 370 2.35 -5.76 38.88
C ARG A 370 2.60 -5.80 37.40
N ASP A 371 3.69 -6.41 36.97
CA ASP A 371 3.92 -6.76 35.59
C ASP A 371 3.00 -7.93 35.21
N MET A 372 2.17 -7.74 34.16
CA MET A 372 1.15 -8.72 33.77
C MET A 372 1.74 -9.89 32.98
N LYS A 373 2.95 -9.74 32.43
CA LYS A 373 3.65 -10.79 31.70
C LYS A 373 4.44 -11.71 32.63
N SER A 374 5.29 -11.13 33.51
CA SER A 374 6.12 -11.92 34.46
C SER A 374 5.36 -12.30 35.74
N GLY A 375 4.32 -11.53 36.10
CA GLY A 375 3.60 -11.66 37.36
C GLY A 375 4.33 -11.04 38.57
N GLU A 376 5.52 -10.46 38.37
CA GLU A 376 6.29 -9.79 39.41
C GLU A 376 5.55 -8.56 39.95
N GLN A 377 5.68 -8.34 41.26
CA GLN A 377 5.04 -7.23 41.96
C GLN A 377 6.07 -6.45 42.76
N ARG A 378 5.93 -5.12 42.77
CA ARG A 378 6.72 -4.23 43.60
C ARG A 378 5.88 -3.03 44.06
N GLN A 379 6.22 -2.52 45.26
CA GLN A 379 5.61 -1.29 45.76
C GLN A 379 6.37 -0.08 45.24
N VAL A 380 5.63 0.92 44.75
CA VAL A 380 6.18 2.19 44.24
C VAL A 380 5.38 3.36 44.79
N MET A 381 5.99 4.54 44.91
CA MET A 381 5.25 5.75 45.29
C MET A 381 4.21 6.07 44.21
N ALA A 382 3.03 6.46 44.62
CA ALA A 382 1.96 6.79 43.69
C ALA A 382 2.32 7.96 42.73
N ASP A 383 3.22 8.83 43.16
CA ASP A 383 3.72 9.94 42.35
C ASP A 383 4.73 9.48 41.28
N ASP A 384 5.45 8.37 41.52
CA ASP A 384 6.50 7.85 40.65
C ASP A 384 6.01 6.74 39.72
N VAL A 385 4.76 6.27 39.85
CA VAL A 385 4.23 5.12 39.13
C VAL A 385 4.34 5.28 37.62
N ALA A 386 4.16 6.47 37.07
CA ALA A 386 4.27 6.70 35.65
C ALA A 386 5.71 6.58 35.13
N SER A 387 6.68 7.08 35.90
CA SER A 387 8.11 6.95 35.57
C SER A 387 8.56 5.49 35.63
N GLU A 388 8.08 4.73 36.62
CA GLU A 388 8.34 3.30 36.74
C GLU A 388 7.76 2.46 35.62
N ILE A 389 6.55 2.80 35.16
CA ILE A 389 5.94 2.16 33.96
C ILE A 389 6.80 2.44 32.73
N ARG A 390 7.25 3.68 32.51
CA ARG A 390 8.06 4.05 31.35
C ARG A 390 9.42 3.34 31.31
N LYS A 391 10.07 3.15 32.46
CA LYS A 391 11.35 2.41 32.53
C LYS A 391 11.23 0.98 32.00
N GLY A 392 10.06 0.38 32.11
CA GLY A 392 9.80 -0.97 31.60
C GLY A 392 9.28 -1.01 30.15
N MET A 393 9.10 0.14 29.50
CA MET A 393 8.69 0.20 28.08
C MET A 393 9.90 0.05 27.16
N PRO A 394 9.75 -0.58 25.99
CA PRO A 394 10.77 -0.52 24.97
C PRO A 394 10.98 0.94 24.54
N SER A 395 12.22 1.33 24.33
CA SER A 395 12.54 2.62 23.69
C SER A 395 11.84 2.68 22.34
N LYS A 396 11.20 3.81 22.07
CA LYS A 396 10.54 4.06 20.77
C LYS A 396 11.54 4.08 19.65
#